data_f3f2897f8ec6730ad4ca3379dc53c3b4
#
_entry.id   f3f2897f8ec6730ad4ca3379dc53c3b4
#
_cell.length_a   1.000
_cell.length_b   1.000
_cell.length_c   1.000
_cell.angle_alpha   90.00
_cell.angle_beta   90.00
_cell.angle_gamma   90.00
#
_symmetry.space_group_name_H-M   'P 1'
#
loop_
_entity.id
_entity.type
_entity.pdbx_description
1 polymer ?
#
loop_
_entity_poly.entity_id
_entity_poly.type
_entity_poly.pdbx_seq_one_letter_code
_entity_poly.pdbx_strand_id
1 'polypeptide(L)'
;MEKKDLVEGMRLYIYKLRVDGRYSTAKSYQDALNSFMRFCGLEVIPYIYVNKENLRRYQAFLLNKGCTWNTVSTYMRRIRCVYNMAVEEGLAPYIPYLFKGVFTGIESKRKKALPQDLLRSLMTASLDDPELRKTRQALCLMFQFCGMAFVDFAHLKKENVRGGVLENKRQKTGTPMLIEVQSTAWESLRELSSDVGKDSPYLFPFLKGIKVGKEAYKEYTSALAHFNRNLKRLARACGV
;
A
#
# COMPACT_ATOMS: atom_id res chain seq x y z
N MET A 1 17.13 -15.54 18.14
CA MET A 1 18.05 -14.70 17.31
C MET A 1 18.48 -13.52 18.16
N GLU A 2 19.76 -13.41 18.41
CA GLU A 2 20.33 -12.26 19.11
C GLU A 2 20.38 -11.06 18.15
N LYS A 3 20.04 -9.86 18.64
CA LYS A 3 20.05 -8.62 17.83
C LYS A 3 21.44 -7.97 17.85
N LYS A 4 22.46 -8.69 17.37
CA LYS A 4 23.87 -8.22 17.44
C LYS A 4 24.18 -7.03 16.53
N ASP A 5 23.38 -6.81 15.49
CA ASP A 5 23.58 -5.75 14.50
C ASP A 5 22.25 -5.25 13.92
N LEU A 6 22.30 -4.19 13.10
CA LEU A 6 21.13 -3.59 12.47
C LEU A 6 20.39 -4.56 11.54
N VAL A 7 21.11 -5.42 10.82
CA VAL A 7 20.52 -6.36 9.86
C VAL A 7 19.65 -7.38 10.58
N GLU A 8 20.18 -7.96 11.67
CA GLU A 8 19.44 -8.92 12.51
C GLU A 8 18.25 -8.23 13.20
N GLY A 9 18.46 -7.03 13.75
CA GLY A 9 17.40 -6.23 14.34
C GLY A 9 16.27 -5.96 13.37
N MET A 10 16.57 -5.56 12.13
CA MET A 10 15.59 -5.33 11.09
C MET A 10 14.90 -6.61 10.64
N ARG A 11 15.63 -7.72 10.46
CA ARG A 11 15.07 -9.03 10.09
C ARG A 11 14.09 -9.54 11.14
N LEU A 12 14.44 -9.42 12.42
CA LEU A 12 13.55 -9.82 13.52
C LEU A 12 12.28 -8.96 13.56
N TYR A 13 12.41 -7.64 13.37
CA TYR A 13 11.25 -6.76 13.33
C TYR A 13 10.35 -7.05 12.12
N ILE A 14 10.92 -7.32 10.95
CA ILE A 14 10.19 -7.76 9.76
C ILE A 14 9.44 -9.05 10.02
N TYR A 15 10.07 -10.02 10.72
CA TYR A 15 9.42 -11.26 11.10
C TYR A 15 8.21 -11.02 12.00
N LYS A 16 8.35 -10.22 13.06
CA LYS A 16 7.25 -9.84 13.96
C LYS A 16 6.09 -9.20 13.18
N LEU A 17 6.38 -8.26 12.30
CA LEU A 17 5.35 -7.63 11.45
C LEU A 17 4.61 -8.64 10.55
N ARG A 18 5.29 -9.67 10.07
CA ARG A 18 4.65 -10.74 9.27
C ARG A 18 3.76 -11.63 10.12
N VAL A 19 4.20 -11.96 11.33
CA VAL A 19 3.37 -12.72 12.31
C VAL A 19 2.11 -11.94 12.65
N ASP A 20 2.22 -10.62 12.83
CA ASP A 20 1.10 -9.71 13.10
C ASP A 20 0.21 -9.44 11.87
N GLY A 21 0.46 -10.09 10.72
CA GLY A 21 -0.29 -9.87 9.48
C GLY A 21 0.00 -8.54 8.77
N ARG A 22 0.96 -7.74 9.25
CA ARG A 22 1.29 -6.40 8.72
C ARG A 22 2.24 -6.47 7.51
N TYR A 23 1.87 -7.27 6.50
CA TYR A 23 2.74 -7.61 5.36
C TYR A 23 3.20 -6.39 4.56
N SER A 24 2.34 -5.39 4.34
CA SER A 24 2.71 -4.16 3.64
C SER A 24 3.79 -3.37 4.38
N THR A 25 3.66 -3.28 5.71
CA THR A 25 4.66 -2.65 6.56
C THR A 25 5.96 -3.45 6.54
N ALA A 26 5.88 -4.77 6.71
CA ALA A 26 7.03 -5.67 6.64
C ALA A 26 7.80 -5.53 5.31
N LYS A 27 7.07 -5.43 4.18
CA LYS A 27 7.66 -5.18 2.86
C LYS A 27 8.44 -3.87 2.83
N SER A 28 7.89 -2.79 3.39
CA SER A 28 8.56 -1.48 3.47
C SER A 28 9.86 -1.52 4.28
N TYR A 29 9.90 -2.29 5.39
CA TYR A 29 11.14 -2.51 6.15
C TYR A 29 12.14 -3.38 5.38
N GLN A 30 11.67 -4.40 4.67
CA GLN A 30 12.54 -5.24 3.84
C GLN A 30 13.19 -4.44 2.71
N ASP A 31 12.43 -3.56 2.06
CA ASP A 31 12.95 -2.70 0.99
C ASP A 31 14.00 -1.71 1.53
N ALA A 32 13.77 -1.12 2.70
CA ALA A 32 14.72 -0.25 3.37
C ALA A 32 16.01 -1.00 3.76
N LEU A 33 15.88 -2.20 4.33
CA LEU A 33 17.02 -3.06 4.68
C LEU A 33 17.85 -3.42 3.44
N ASN A 34 17.22 -3.93 2.40
CA ASN A 34 17.90 -4.32 1.16
C ASN A 34 18.62 -3.12 0.52
N SER A 35 18.01 -1.93 0.58
CA SER A 35 18.61 -0.71 0.06
C SER A 35 19.82 -0.27 0.88
N PHE A 36 19.74 -0.35 2.21
CA PHE A 36 20.83 0.05 3.10
C PHE A 36 21.99 -0.94 3.02
N MET A 37 21.74 -2.25 3.02
CA MET A 37 22.77 -3.28 2.80
C MET A 37 23.52 -3.07 1.46
N ARG A 38 22.78 -2.76 0.38
CA ARG A 38 23.40 -2.46 -0.93
C ARG A 38 24.27 -1.21 -0.89
N PHE A 39 23.88 -0.18 -0.13
CA PHE A 39 24.70 1.01 0.06
C PHE A 39 25.95 0.71 0.85
N CYS A 40 25.86 -0.08 1.93
CA CYS A 40 27.00 -0.43 2.78
C CYS A 40 27.95 -1.43 2.11
N GLY A 41 27.44 -2.30 1.22
CA GLY A 41 28.18 -3.44 0.67
C GLY A 41 28.47 -4.52 1.73
N LEU A 42 27.71 -4.56 2.83
CA LEU A 42 27.94 -5.41 4.00
C LEU A 42 26.74 -6.30 4.28
N GLU A 43 26.99 -7.54 4.70
CA GLU A 43 25.94 -8.47 5.17
C GLU A 43 25.63 -8.28 6.67
N VAL A 44 26.61 -7.84 7.44
CA VAL A 44 26.54 -7.50 8.86
C VAL A 44 26.81 -6.02 9.01
N ILE A 45 25.89 -5.28 9.64
CA ILE A 45 26.01 -3.83 9.81
C ILE A 45 25.94 -3.52 11.30
N PRO A 46 27.09 -3.33 11.98
CA PRO A 46 27.12 -2.94 13.39
C PRO A 46 26.32 -1.65 13.61
N TYR A 47 25.63 -1.53 14.74
CA TYR A 47 24.85 -0.32 15.04
C TYR A 47 25.66 0.97 15.01
N ILE A 48 26.96 0.92 15.35
CA ILE A 48 27.86 2.08 15.29
C ILE A 48 28.07 2.61 13.86
N TYR A 49 27.84 1.78 12.84
CA TYR A 49 27.89 2.20 11.43
C TYR A 49 26.76 3.20 11.11
N VAL A 50 25.65 3.16 11.87
CA VAL A 50 24.54 4.11 11.75
C VAL A 50 24.93 5.40 12.49
N ASN A 51 25.66 6.26 11.81
CA ASN A 51 26.12 7.56 12.32
C ASN A 51 25.67 8.69 11.38
N LYS A 52 25.84 9.95 11.82
CA LYS A 52 25.37 11.12 11.06
C LYS A 52 25.98 11.21 9.66
N GLU A 53 27.24 10.84 9.52
CA GLU A 53 27.93 10.88 8.22
C GLU A 53 27.40 9.82 7.27
N ASN A 54 27.35 8.56 7.69
CA ASN A 54 26.85 7.46 6.86
C ASN A 54 25.38 7.64 6.48
N LEU A 55 24.55 8.20 7.35
CA LEU A 55 23.16 8.53 7.02
C LEU A 55 23.07 9.62 5.93
N ARG A 56 23.92 10.66 5.98
CA ARG A 56 24.00 11.68 4.92
C ARG A 56 24.46 11.08 3.59
N ARG A 57 25.50 10.23 3.63
CA ARG A 57 25.99 9.51 2.44
C ARG A 57 24.93 8.59 1.85
N TYR A 58 24.17 7.90 2.69
CA TYR A 58 23.06 7.06 2.25
C TYR A 58 21.94 7.88 1.62
N GLN A 59 21.60 9.05 2.19
CA GLN A 59 20.64 9.96 1.56
C GLN A 59 21.08 10.39 0.15
N ALA A 60 22.34 10.81 0.00
CA ALA A 60 22.90 11.16 -1.30
C ALA A 60 22.87 9.99 -2.30
N PHE A 61 23.22 8.79 -1.84
CA PHE A 61 23.13 7.57 -2.64
C PHE A 61 21.71 7.30 -3.15
N LEU A 62 20.68 7.47 -2.30
CA LEU A 62 19.29 7.28 -2.70
C LEU A 62 18.84 8.33 -3.73
N LEU A 63 19.21 9.61 -3.54
CA LEU A 63 18.88 10.68 -4.47
C LEU A 63 19.58 10.47 -5.82
N ASN A 64 20.83 10.07 -5.82
CA ASN A 64 21.59 9.75 -7.04
C ASN A 64 20.98 8.55 -7.80
N LYS A 65 20.28 7.67 -7.11
CA LYS A 65 19.47 6.59 -7.73
C LYS A 65 18.10 7.03 -8.23
N GLY A 66 17.77 8.31 -8.17
CA GLY A 66 16.49 8.85 -8.60
C GLY A 66 15.33 8.58 -7.62
N CYS A 67 15.62 8.23 -6.36
CA CYS A 67 14.58 8.08 -5.35
C CYS A 67 13.93 9.42 -5.03
N THR A 68 12.60 9.42 -4.86
CA THR A 68 11.88 10.61 -4.39
C THR A 68 12.20 10.88 -2.92
N TRP A 69 12.05 12.13 -2.47
CA TRP A 69 12.20 12.52 -1.07
C TRP A 69 11.34 11.71 -0.11
N ASN A 70 10.12 11.36 -0.51
CA ASN A 70 9.24 10.49 0.28
C ASN A 70 9.78 9.05 0.44
N THR A 71 10.49 8.53 -0.59
CA THR A 71 11.17 7.24 -0.51
C THR A 71 12.35 7.33 0.45
N VAL A 72 13.19 8.38 0.33
CA VAL A 72 14.31 8.66 1.24
C VAL A 72 13.81 8.72 2.69
N SER A 73 12.79 9.54 2.94
CA SER A 73 12.17 9.67 4.26
C SER A 73 11.66 8.33 4.80
N THR A 74 11.00 7.54 3.96
CA THR A 74 10.50 6.23 4.36
C THR A 74 11.64 5.34 4.83
N TYR A 75 12.71 5.23 4.07
CA TYR A 75 13.84 4.36 4.42
C TYR A 75 14.56 4.87 5.68
N MET A 76 14.79 6.18 5.79
CA MET A 76 15.39 6.77 7.00
C MET A 76 14.55 6.49 8.24
N ARG A 77 13.23 6.64 8.17
CA ARG A 77 12.32 6.35 9.29
C ARG A 77 12.28 4.86 9.65
N ARG A 78 12.45 3.94 8.70
CA ARG A 78 12.52 2.49 9.00
C ARG A 78 13.82 2.17 9.76
N ILE A 79 14.95 2.70 9.31
CA ILE A 79 16.23 2.53 10.00
C ILE A 79 16.16 3.16 11.39
N ARG A 80 15.64 4.39 11.52
CA ARG A 80 15.50 5.08 12.81
C ARG A 80 14.65 4.28 13.81
N CYS A 81 13.54 3.69 13.35
CA CYS A 81 12.69 2.90 14.22
C CYS A 81 13.45 1.73 14.87
N VAL A 82 14.15 0.93 14.07
CA VAL A 82 14.90 -0.24 14.58
C VAL A 82 16.13 0.17 15.38
N TYR A 83 16.82 1.25 14.98
CA TYR A 83 17.94 1.79 15.73
C TYR A 83 17.51 2.25 17.14
N ASN A 84 16.38 2.99 17.23
CA ASN A 84 15.89 3.46 18.53
C ASN A 84 15.47 2.28 19.44
N MET A 85 14.86 1.24 18.88
CA MET A 85 14.56 0.01 19.64
C MET A 85 15.85 -0.64 20.17
N ALA A 86 16.91 -0.68 19.37
CA ALA A 86 18.20 -1.19 19.80
C ALA A 86 18.86 -0.32 20.89
N VAL A 87 18.66 0.99 20.85
CA VAL A 87 19.10 1.90 21.93
C VAL A 87 18.34 1.62 23.23
N GLU A 88 17.02 1.45 23.15
CA GLU A 88 16.16 1.11 24.30
C GLU A 88 16.55 -0.23 24.94
N GLU A 89 17.02 -1.17 24.13
CA GLU A 89 17.49 -2.50 24.57
C GLU A 89 18.98 -2.50 25.00
N GLY A 90 19.68 -1.36 24.96
CA GLY A 90 21.10 -1.26 25.30
C GLY A 90 22.07 -1.86 24.27
N LEU A 91 21.60 -2.18 23.07
CA LEU A 91 22.38 -2.81 21.99
C LEU A 91 23.07 -1.79 21.07
N ALA A 92 22.58 -0.56 21.06
CA ALA A 92 23.11 0.53 20.25
C ALA A 92 23.39 1.76 21.13
N PRO A 93 24.43 2.59 20.84
CA PRO A 93 24.71 3.79 21.58
C PRO A 93 23.61 4.85 21.32
N TYR A 94 23.21 5.58 22.36
CA TYR A 94 22.39 6.77 22.20
C TYR A 94 23.22 7.90 21.60
N ILE A 95 22.81 8.40 20.41
CA ILE A 95 23.45 9.53 19.74
C ILE A 95 22.42 10.67 19.62
N PRO A 96 22.62 11.81 20.30
CA PRO A 96 21.70 12.93 20.24
C PRO A 96 21.53 13.45 18.79
N TYR A 97 20.26 13.61 18.37
CA TYR A 97 19.93 14.16 17.06
C TYR A 97 20.54 13.39 15.87
N LEU A 98 20.69 12.06 15.98
CA LEU A 98 21.32 11.22 14.96
C LEU A 98 20.71 11.45 13.56
N PHE A 99 19.38 11.54 13.45
CA PHE A 99 18.66 11.70 12.19
C PHE A 99 18.29 13.15 11.83
N LYS A 100 18.79 14.16 12.58
CA LYS A 100 18.47 15.58 12.30
C LYS A 100 19.03 16.06 10.94
N GLY A 101 20.12 15.49 10.50
CA GLY A 101 20.83 15.89 9.27
C GLY A 101 20.30 15.23 7.99
N VAL A 102 19.24 14.42 8.06
CA VAL A 102 18.65 13.70 6.92
C VAL A 102 17.14 13.91 6.85
N PHE A 103 16.59 13.76 5.65
CA PHE A 103 15.18 14.00 5.44
C PHE A 103 14.31 12.84 5.98
N THR A 104 13.49 13.15 6.97
CA THR A 104 12.53 12.22 7.58
C THR A 104 11.09 12.77 7.56
N GLY A 105 10.88 13.90 6.88
CA GLY A 105 9.60 14.57 6.71
C GLY A 105 8.72 13.95 5.62
N ILE A 106 7.71 14.69 5.23
CA ILE A 106 6.82 14.36 4.10
C ILE A 106 6.92 15.50 3.09
N GLU A 107 7.34 15.18 1.87
CA GLU A 107 7.18 16.09 0.74
C GLU A 107 5.73 15.98 0.24
N SER A 108 4.93 17.00 0.55
CA SER A 108 3.55 17.06 0.05
C SER A 108 3.56 17.52 -1.40
N LYS A 109 3.30 16.59 -2.33
CA LYS A 109 2.97 16.98 -3.71
C LYS A 109 1.53 17.47 -3.75
N ARG A 110 1.30 18.58 -4.46
CA ARG A 110 -0.06 19.10 -4.68
C ARG A 110 -0.95 17.97 -5.23
N LYS A 111 -2.01 17.65 -4.54
CA LYS A 111 -2.99 16.67 -5.03
C LYS A 111 -3.58 17.23 -6.33
N LYS A 112 -3.42 16.50 -7.42
CA LYS A 112 -4.07 16.82 -8.68
C LYS A 112 -5.40 16.10 -8.69
N ALA A 113 -6.49 16.82 -8.40
CA ALA A 113 -7.82 16.32 -8.71
C ALA A 113 -7.95 16.24 -10.24
N LEU A 114 -8.59 15.20 -10.74
CA LEU A 114 -8.95 15.14 -12.16
C LEU A 114 -9.99 16.22 -12.45
N PRO A 115 -9.87 16.93 -13.57
CA PRO A 115 -10.93 17.79 -14.08
C PRO A 115 -12.24 17.00 -14.23
N GLN A 116 -13.37 17.67 -14.00
CA GLN A 116 -14.69 17.01 -14.03
C GLN A 116 -14.98 16.35 -15.38
N ASP A 117 -14.60 16.98 -16.47
CA ASP A 117 -14.83 16.46 -17.83
C ASP A 117 -14.02 15.18 -18.09
N LEU A 118 -12.76 15.14 -17.62
CA LEU A 118 -11.94 13.93 -17.72
C LEU A 118 -12.50 12.80 -16.86
N LEU A 119 -12.99 13.11 -15.65
CA LEU A 119 -13.65 12.12 -14.81
C LEU A 119 -14.92 11.59 -15.49
N ARG A 120 -15.73 12.48 -16.07
CA ARG A 120 -16.93 12.10 -16.82
C ARG A 120 -16.56 11.20 -18.00
N SER A 121 -15.56 11.56 -18.81
CA SER A 121 -15.09 10.74 -19.93
C SER A 121 -14.68 9.33 -19.50
N LEU A 122 -13.94 9.21 -18.39
CA LEU A 122 -13.57 7.91 -17.84
C LEU A 122 -14.77 7.07 -17.38
N MET A 123 -15.78 7.71 -16.80
CA MET A 123 -16.96 7.03 -16.26
C MET A 123 -17.98 6.62 -17.34
N THR A 124 -18.04 7.35 -18.47
CA THR A 124 -19.04 7.15 -19.53
C THR A 124 -18.48 6.55 -20.82
N ALA A 125 -17.15 6.29 -20.88
CA ALA A 125 -16.51 5.76 -22.08
C ALA A 125 -17.15 4.47 -22.58
N SER A 126 -17.42 4.39 -23.87
CA SER A 126 -17.75 3.12 -24.53
C SER A 126 -16.45 2.33 -24.74
N LEU A 127 -16.44 1.08 -24.35
CA LEU A 127 -15.24 0.23 -24.33
C LEU A 127 -15.59 -1.15 -24.90
N ASP A 128 -14.81 -1.61 -25.86
CA ASP A 128 -14.96 -2.96 -26.42
C ASP A 128 -14.32 -4.03 -25.54
N ASP A 129 -13.20 -3.68 -24.88
CA ASP A 129 -12.46 -4.60 -24.00
C ASP A 129 -13.25 -4.88 -22.70
N PRO A 130 -13.68 -6.15 -22.45
CA PRO A 130 -14.42 -6.52 -21.25
C PRO A 130 -13.70 -6.20 -19.94
N GLU A 131 -12.37 -6.35 -19.92
CA GLU A 131 -11.56 -6.07 -18.73
C GLU A 131 -11.52 -4.57 -18.40
N LEU A 132 -11.50 -3.71 -19.44
CA LEU A 132 -11.60 -2.26 -19.24
C LEU A 132 -13.00 -1.86 -18.80
N ARG A 133 -14.07 -2.50 -19.32
CA ARG A 133 -15.44 -2.27 -18.83
C ARG A 133 -15.57 -2.59 -17.36
N LYS A 134 -15.09 -3.75 -16.89
CA LYS A 134 -15.07 -4.14 -15.46
C LYS A 134 -14.27 -3.13 -14.62
N THR A 135 -13.11 -2.69 -15.13
CA THR A 135 -12.27 -1.70 -14.44
C THR A 135 -12.99 -0.36 -14.31
N ARG A 136 -13.68 0.09 -15.36
CA ARG A 136 -14.50 1.30 -15.33
C ARG A 136 -15.66 1.18 -14.33
N GLN A 137 -16.41 0.06 -14.35
CA GLN A 137 -17.49 -0.18 -13.40
C GLN A 137 -17.00 -0.15 -11.95
N ALA A 138 -15.87 -0.81 -11.67
CA ALA A 138 -15.24 -0.75 -10.35
C ALA A 138 -14.85 0.69 -9.97
N LEU A 139 -14.27 1.47 -10.89
CA LEU A 139 -13.95 2.87 -10.67
C LEU A 139 -15.19 3.70 -10.33
N CYS A 140 -16.28 3.52 -11.09
CA CYS A 140 -17.55 4.20 -10.85
C CYS A 140 -18.13 3.85 -9.48
N LEU A 141 -18.16 2.57 -9.12
CA LEU A 141 -18.64 2.12 -7.81
C LEU A 141 -17.77 2.64 -6.67
N MET A 142 -16.43 2.59 -6.80
CA MET A 142 -15.52 3.15 -5.80
C MET A 142 -15.77 4.65 -5.59
N PHE A 143 -16.05 5.40 -6.67
CA PHE A 143 -16.39 6.82 -6.60
C PHE A 143 -17.73 7.03 -5.87
N GLN A 144 -18.79 6.30 -6.26
CA GLN A 144 -20.12 6.37 -5.63
C GLN A 144 -20.09 5.92 -4.16
N PHE A 145 -19.18 5.02 -3.80
CA PHE A 145 -18.91 4.61 -2.42
C PHE A 145 -17.95 5.58 -1.70
N CYS A 146 -18.15 6.89 -1.93
CA CYS A 146 -17.44 7.98 -1.26
C CYS A 146 -15.92 7.92 -1.43
N GLY A 147 -15.43 7.52 -2.61
CA GLY A 147 -14.00 7.39 -2.88
C GLY A 147 -13.36 6.24 -2.13
N MET A 148 -14.07 5.12 -2.03
CA MET A 148 -13.57 3.91 -1.36
C MET A 148 -12.24 3.46 -1.97
N ALA A 149 -11.25 3.20 -1.11
CA ALA A 149 -9.96 2.69 -1.57
C ALA A 149 -10.09 1.26 -2.11
N PHE A 150 -9.27 0.90 -3.12
CA PHE A 150 -9.32 -0.45 -3.71
C PHE A 150 -9.13 -1.58 -2.69
N VAL A 151 -8.34 -1.34 -1.63
CA VAL A 151 -8.17 -2.33 -0.57
C VAL A 151 -9.49 -2.64 0.15
N ASP A 152 -10.28 -1.62 0.44
CA ASP A 152 -11.59 -1.79 1.07
C ASP A 152 -12.58 -2.40 0.08
N PHE A 153 -12.61 -1.90 -1.16
CA PHE A 153 -13.47 -2.34 -2.23
C PHE A 153 -13.28 -3.83 -2.59
N ALA A 154 -12.04 -4.27 -2.76
CA ALA A 154 -11.73 -5.66 -3.12
C ALA A 154 -12.06 -6.66 -2.00
N HIS A 155 -12.09 -6.20 -0.73
CA HIS A 155 -12.44 -7.04 0.42
C HIS A 155 -13.91 -6.97 0.83
N LEU A 156 -14.75 -6.21 0.11
CA LEU A 156 -16.19 -6.23 0.37
C LEU A 156 -16.76 -7.64 0.22
N LYS A 157 -17.55 -8.05 1.19
CA LYS A 157 -18.26 -9.32 1.18
C LYS A 157 -19.70 -9.13 0.77
N LYS A 158 -20.33 -10.20 0.29
CA LYS A 158 -21.76 -10.21 -0.04
C LYS A 158 -22.64 -9.73 1.13
N GLU A 159 -22.25 -10.09 2.36
CA GLU A 159 -22.95 -9.69 3.59
C GLU A 159 -22.82 -8.19 3.93
N ASN A 160 -21.89 -7.46 3.33
CA ASN A 160 -21.71 -6.03 3.57
C ASN A 160 -22.82 -5.17 2.93
N VAL A 161 -23.62 -5.71 2.03
CA VAL A 161 -24.74 -4.98 1.42
C VAL A 161 -26.05 -5.60 1.88
N ARG A 162 -26.79 -4.83 2.70
CA ARG A 162 -28.11 -5.25 3.25
C ARG A 162 -29.07 -4.09 3.22
N GLY A 163 -30.30 -4.33 2.78
CA GLY A 163 -31.37 -3.32 2.81
C GLY A 163 -31.05 -2.01 2.07
N GLY A 164 -30.21 -2.09 1.03
CA GLY A 164 -29.81 -0.88 0.31
C GLY A 164 -28.64 -0.10 0.94
N VAL A 165 -28.08 -0.59 2.03
CA VAL A 165 -26.95 0.03 2.73
C VAL A 165 -25.72 -0.85 2.62
N LEU A 166 -24.57 -0.24 2.33
CA LEU A 166 -23.26 -0.85 2.37
C LEU A 166 -22.60 -0.53 3.71
N GLU A 167 -22.35 -1.57 4.49
CA GLU A 167 -21.63 -1.48 5.78
C GLU A 167 -20.24 -2.07 5.64
N ASN A 168 -19.21 -1.30 5.98
CA ASN A 168 -17.83 -1.75 5.95
C ASN A 168 -16.99 -1.07 7.05
N LYS A 169 -15.86 -1.69 7.39
CA LYS A 169 -14.81 -1.07 8.21
C LYS A 169 -13.56 -0.89 7.37
N ARG A 170 -13.00 0.30 7.35
CA ARG A 170 -11.77 0.58 6.63
C ARG A 170 -10.65 -0.34 7.09
N GLN A 171 -10.03 -1.06 6.18
CA GLN A 171 -8.91 -1.97 6.46
C GLN A 171 -7.72 -1.28 7.14
N LYS A 172 -7.47 -0.02 6.80
CA LYS A 172 -6.32 0.72 7.32
C LYS A 172 -6.53 1.30 8.72
N THR A 173 -7.74 1.74 9.04
CA THR A 173 -8.02 2.52 10.27
C THR A 173 -9.07 1.90 11.17
N GLY A 174 -9.78 0.87 10.70
CA GLY A 174 -10.92 0.29 11.43
C GLY A 174 -12.15 1.21 11.49
N THR A 175 -12.12 2.36 10.82
CA THR A 175 -13.23 3.32 10.84
C THR A 175 -14.46 2.71 10.17
N PRO A 176 -15.63 2.68 10.83
CA PRO A 176 -16.86 2.20 10.22
C PRO A 176 -17.31 3.13 9.11
N MET A 177 -17.88 2.57 8.06
CA MET A 177 -18.47 3.27 6.92
C MET A 177 -19.86 2.71 6.68
N LEU A 178 -20.84 3.60 6.60
CA LEU A 178 -22.23 3.34 6.23
C LEU A 178 -22.52 4.18 4.99
N ILE A 179 -22.87 3.52 3.89
CA ILE A 179 -23.10 4.18 2.60
C ILE A 179 -24.41 3.66 2.03
N GLU A 180 -25.36 4.56 1.81
CA GLU A 180 -26.57 4.25 1.07
C GLU A 180 -26.22 3.99 -0.41
N VAL A 181 -26.61 2.82 -0.92
CA VAL A 181 -26.33 2.45 -2.29
C VAL A 181 -27.34 3.13 -3.21
N GLN A 182 -26.87 4.14 -3.93
CA GLN A 182 -27.72 4.91 -4.85
C GLN A 182 -28.33 4.02 -5.95
N SER A 183 -29.52 4.38 -6.43
CA SER A 183 -30.21 3.62 -7.47
C SER A 183 -29.35 3.41 -8.72
N THR A 184 -28.56 4.40 -9.10
CA THR A 184 -27.63 4.36 -10.23
C THR A 184 -26.46 3.38 -10.05
N ALA A 185 -26.17 2.95 -8.82
CA ALA A 185 -25.08 2.01 -8.53
C ALA A 185 -25.50 0.54 -8.68
N TRP A 186 -26.80 0.25 -8.55
CA TRP A 186 -27.30 -1.13 -8.48
C TRP A 186 -27.06 -1.95 -9.73
N GLU A 187 -27.18 -1.35 -10.91
CA GLU A 187 -26.91 -2.04 -12.17
C GLU A 187 -25.43 -2.46 -12.26
N SER A 188 -24.51 -1.50 -12.08
CA SER A 188 -23.07 -1.77 -12.09
C SER A 188 -22.65 -2.74 -10.97
N LEU A 189 -23.30 -2.67 -9.81
CA LEU A 189 -23.04 -3.58 -8.70
C LEU A 189 -23.45 -5.01 -9.07
N ARG A 190 -24.66 -5.22 -9.62
CA ARG A 190 -25.14 -6.53 -10.05
C ARG A 190 -24.29 -7.11 -11.16
N GLU A 191 -23.96 -6.29 -12.16
CA GLU A 191 -23.15 -6.72 -13.30
C GLU A 191 -21.74 -7.15 -12.85
N LEU A 192 -21.04 -6.34 -12.04
CA LEU A 192 -19.73 -6.68 -11.56
C LEU A 192 -19.74 -7.88 -10.58
N SER A 193 -20.83 -8.07 -9.84
CA SER A 193 -20.99 -9.20 -8.91
C SER A 193 -21.33 -10.51 -9.63
N SER A 194 -21.85 -10.46 -10.84
CA SER A 194 -22.26 -11.67 -11.60
C SER A 194 -21.08 -12.60 -11.92
N ASP A 195 -19.87 -12.06 -12.00
CA ASP A 195 -18.64 -12.82 -12.25
C ASP A 195 -18.08 -13.53 -11.01
N VAL A 196 -18.73 -13.35 -9.87
CA VAL A 196 -18.26 -13.94 -8.60
C VAL A 196 -18.77 -15.37 -8.46
N GLY A 197 -17.86 -16.30 -8.21
CA GLY A 197 -18.24 -17.70 -7.93
C GLY A 197 -19.20 -17.81 -6.73
N LYS A 198 -20.11 -18.79 -6.79
CA LYS A 198 -21.14 -19.00 -5.77
C LYS A 198 -20.55 -19.15 -4.36
N ASP A 199 -19.44 -19.86 -4.23
CA ASP A 199 -18.77 -20.14 -2.95
C ASP A 199 -17.85 -19.01 -2.46
N SER A 200 -17.63 -17.97 -3.27
CA SER A 200 -16.83 -16.84 -2.85
C SER A 200 -17.60 -15.96 -1.85
N PRO A 201 -16.99 -15.60 -0.70
CA PRO A 201 -17.61 -14.68 0.26
C PRO A 201 -17.61 -13.23 -0.24
N TYR A 202 -16.76 -12.91 -1.22
CA TYR A 202 -16.57 -11.53 -1.69
C TYR A 202 -17.72 -11.07 -2.58
N LEU A 203 -17.95 -9.75 -2.56
CA LEU A 203 -18.97 -9.10 -3.39
C LEU A 203 -18.52 -8.97 -4.84
N PHE A 204 -17.22 -8.79 -5.08
CA PHE A 204 -16.64 -8.54 -6.40
C PHE A 204 -15.52 -9.55 -6.75
N PRO A 205 -15.23 -9.80 -8.04
CA PRO A 205 -14.36 -10.89 -8.49
C PRO A 205 -12.85 -10.56 -8.43
N PHE A 206 -12.41 -9.75 -7.47
CA PHE A 206 -11.00 -9.38 -7.32
C PHE A 206 -10.21 -10.37 -6.47
N LEU A 207 -10.87 -10.99 -5.50
CA LEU A 207 -10.27 -11.96 -4.59
C LEU A 207 -11.08 -13.26 -4.61
N LYS A 208 -10.39 -14.39 -4.44
CA LYS A 208 -11.03 -15.73 -4.46
C LYS A 208 -11.50 -16.22 -3.09
N GLY A 209 -11.01 -15.62 -2.00
CA GLY A 209 -11.58 -15.78 -0.67
C GLY A 209 -11.12 -16.97 0.18
N ILE A 210 -10.25 -17.80 -0.34
CA ILE A 210 -9.84 -19.04 0.37
C ILE A 210 -8.51 -18.87 1.11
N LYS A 211 -7.70 -17.89 0.71
CA LYS A 211 -6.33 -17.71 1.20
C LYS A 211 -6.29 -16.90 2.48
N VAL A 212 -5.32 -17.21 3.34
CA VAL A 212 -5.05 -16.50 4.59
C VAL A 212 -3.58 -16.06 4.66
N GLY A 213 -3.29 -15.12 5.53
CA GLY A 213 -1.92 -14.69 5.82
C GLY A 213 -1.18 -14.17 4.58
N LYS A 214 0.03 -14.68 4.36
CA LYS A 214 0.92 -14.24 3.26
C LYS A 214 0.30 -14.50 1.87
N GLU A 215 -0.42 -15.57 1.69
CA GLU A 215 -1.01 -15.92 0.39
C GLU A 215 -2.20 -14.99 0.05
N ALA A 216 -3.03 -14.63 1.04
CA ALA A 216 -4.06 -13.61 0.87
C ALA A 216 -3.44 -12.23 0.50
N TYR A 217 -2.33 -11.86 1.15
CA TYR A 217 -1.62 -10.63 0.82
C TYR A 217 -1.06 -10.65 -0.60
N LYS A 218 -0.50 -11.76 -1.07
CA LYS A 218 -0.01 -11.91 -2.45
C LYS A 218 -1.15 -11.81 -3.45
N GLU A 219 -2.28 -12.46 -3.18
CA GLU A 219 -3.47 -12.40 -4.03
C GLU A 219 -3.96 -10.96 -4.17
N TYR A 220 -4.14 -10.26 -3.05
CA TYR A 220 -4.54 -8.86 -3.03
C TYR A 220 -3.56 -7.96 -3.80
N THR A 221 -2.25 -8.11 -3.58
CA THR A 221 -1.25 -7.27 -4.27
C THR A 221 -1.21 -7.54 -5.77
N SER A 222 -1.46 -8.77 -6.20
CA SER A 222 -1.60 -9.13 -7.61
C SER A 222 -2.86 -8.49 -8.22
N ALA A 223 -4.01 -8.57 -7.53
CA ALA A 223 -5.25 -7.94 -7.95
C ALA A 223 -5.11 -6.42 -8.06
N LEU A 224 -4.46 -5.77 -7.07
CA LEU A 224 -4.18 -4.33 -7.10
C LEU A 224 -3.28 -3.95 -8.27
N ALA A 225 -2.22 -4.73 -8.54
CA ALA A 225 -1.33 -4.46 -9.67
C ALA A 225 -2.06 -4.61 -11.02
N HIS A 226 -2.93 -5.61 -11.15
CA HIS A 226 -3.77 -5.81 -12.33
C HIS A 226 -4.74 -4.64 -12.52
N PHE A 227 -5.48 -4.29 -11.48
CA PHE A 227 -6.42 -3.16 -11.49
C PHE A 227 -5.74 -1.84 -11.87
N ASN A 228 -4.59 -1.52 -11.27
CA ASN A 228 -3.83 -0.30 -11.59
C ASN A 228 -3.31 -0.30 -13.04
N ARG A 229 -2.94 -1.46 -13.59
CA ARG A 229 -2.55 -1.58 -15.00
C ARG A 229 -3.73 -1.28 -15.92
N ASN A 230 -4.89 -1.84 -15.62
CA ASN A 230 -6.10 -1.60 -16.40
C ASN A 230 -6.60 -0.16 -16.26
N LEU A 231 -6.48 0.47 -15.09
CA LEU A 231 -6.77 1.91 -14.94
C LEU A 231 -5.89 2.78 -15.85
N LYS A 232 -4.60 2.45 -16.00
CA LYS A 232 -3.71 3.16 -16.93
C LYS A 232 -4.10 2.93 -18.40
N ARG A 233 -4.56 1.72 -18.74
CA ARG A 233 -5.08 1.42 -20.10
C ARG A 233 -6.38 2.17 -20.36
N LEU A 234 -7.29 2.18 -19.39
CA LEU A 234 -8.54 2.94 -19.43
C LEU A 234 -8.27 4.44 -19.62
N ALA A 235 -7.38 5.02 -18.82
CA ALA A 235 -7.01 6.43 -18.94
C ALA A 235 -6.49 6.76 -20.35
N ARG A 236 -5.59 5.95 -20.91
CA ARG A 236 -5.08 6.13 -22.28
C ARG A 236 -6.19 6.02 -23.33
N ALA A 237 -7.09 5.07 -23.18
CA ALA A 237 -8.23 4.89 -24.10
C ALA A 237 -9.19 6.09 -24.10
N CYS A 238 -9.23 6.84 -22.96
CA CYS A 238 -10.05 8.05 -22.81
C CYS A 238 -9.26 9.36 -23.04
N GLY A 239 -8.02 9.30 -23.51
CA GLY A 239 -7.20 10.47 -23.76
C GLY A 239 -6.70 11.21 -22.50
N VAL A 240 -6.56 10.48 -21.37
CA VAL A 240 -6.16 10.99 -20.06
C VAL A 240 -4.74 10.55 -19.67
#